data_15ce5d413d28fa80747dcde621c6c3a5
#
_entry.id   15ce5d413d28fa80747dcde621c6c3a5
#
_cell.length_a   1.000
_cell.length_b   1.000
_cell.length_c   1.000
_cell.angle_alpha   90.00
_cell.angle_beta   90.00
_cell.angle_gamma   90.00
#
_symmetry.space_group_name_H-M   'P 1'
#
loop_
_entity.id
_entity.type
_entity.pdbx_description
1 polymer ?
#
loop_
_entity_poly.entity_id
_entity_poly.type
_entity_poly.pdbx_seq_one_letter_code
_entity_poly.pdbx_strand_id
1 'polypeptide(L)'
;MTDIYMGYYTRYSLEVHGIKNVQEHAVLREMIDKFYCFQKDEFALYESEACFYPDDEAKWYSHENDMIRLSQFFPNMTFCLEGVGEDREDMWRKYFHNGIVDYCPAHISYPSPTKINWND
;
A
#
# COMPACT_ATOMS: atom_id res chain seq x y z
N MET A 1 1.58 13.87 24.71
CA MET A 1 1.96 15.20 24.24
C MET A 1 3.04 15.16 23.18
N THR A 2 4.11 14.49 23.43
CA THR A 2 5.20 14.37 22.45
C THR A 2 4.80 13.68 21.16
N ASP A 3 3.71 12.92 21.16
CA ASP A 3 3.27 12.17 19.98
C ASP A 3 2.99 13.05 18.78
N ILE A 4 2.51 14.26 19.02
CA ILE A 4 2.24 15.19 17.93
C ILE A 4 3.49 15.59 17.18
N TYR A 5 4.66 15.50 17.82
CA TYR A 5 5.94 15.83 17.20
C TYR A 5 6.63 14.62 16.57
N MET A 6 6.17 13.43 16.93
CA MET A 6 6.74 12.19 16.41
C MET A 6 6.07 11.76 15.12
N GLY A 7 4.91 12.34 14.82
CA GLY A 7 4.16 12.02 13.62
C GLY A 7 3.43 10.69 13.75
N TYR A 8 2.87 10.27 12.64
CA TYR A 8 2.05 9.06 12.56
C TYR A 8 2.73 8.07 11.63
N TYR A 9 3.00 6.88 12.13
CA TYR A 9 3.67 5.83 11.36
C TYR A 9 2.65 4.88 10.74
N THR A 10 2.91 4.51 9.50
CA THR A 10 2.10 3.54 8.76
C THR A 10 3.03 2.49 8.16
N ARG A 11 2.60 1.25 8.19
CA ARG A 11 3.29 0.16 7.52
C ARG A 11 2.70 -0.01 6.14
N TYR A 12 3.51 0.15 5.12
CA TYR A 12 3.08 0.11 3.73
C TYR A 12 3.51 -1.15 3.04
N SER A 13 2.64 -1.73 2.22
CA SER A 13 2.96 -2.82 1.30
C SER A 13 2.43 -2.47 -0.07
N LEU A 14 3.13 -2.85 -1.11
CA LEU A 14 2.75 -2.50 -2.48
C LEU A 14 2.70 -3.74 -3.36
N GLU A 15 1.59 -3.89 -4.07
CA GLU A 15 1.41 -4.93 -5.08
C GLU A 15 1.21 -4.26 -6.43
N VAL A 16 1.92 -4.74 -7.44
CA VAL A 16 1.89 -4.15 -8.77
C VAL A 16 1.55 -5.23 -9.80
N HIS A 17 0.60 -4.93 -10.68
CA HIS A 17 0.17 -5.82 -11.75
C HIS A 17 0.38 -5.17 -13.10
N GLY A 18 0.66 -5.97 -14.12
CA GLY A 18 0.81 -5.49 -15.49
C GLY A 18 2.25 -5.22 -15.90
N ILE A 19 3.22 -5.84 -15.22
CA ILE A 19 4.63 -5.73 -15.58
C ILE A 19 4.91 -6.69 -16.75
N LYS A 20 5.47 -6.17 -17.85
CA LYS A 20 5.61 -6.93 -19.09
C LYS A 20 6.87 -7.76 -19.17
N ASN A 21 7.96 -7.31 -18.56
CA ASN A 21 9.25 -7.98 -18.69
C ASN A 21 10.19 -7.57 -17.56
N VAL A 22 11.36 -8.17 -17.51
CA VAL A 22 12.36 -7.95 -16.46
C VAL A 22 12.91 -6.53 -16.50
N GLN A 23 13.04 -5.95 -17.69
CA GLN A 23 13.55 -4.59 -17.85
C GLN A 23 12.57 -3.58 -17.25
N GLU A 24 11.29 -3.79 -17.48
CA GLU A 24 10.26 -2.92 -16.93
C GLU A 24 10.23 -3.02 -15.41
N HIS A 25 10.38 -4.24 -14.89
CA HIS A 25 10.50 -4.45 -13.45
C HIS A 25 11.71 -3.73 -12.87
N ALA A 26 12.85 -3.76 -13.56
CA ALA A 26 14.06 -3.10 -13.07
C ALA A 26 13.89 -1.59 -12.97
N VAL A 27 13.25 -0.97 -13.96
CA VAL A 27 12.96 0.48 -13.92
C VAL A 27 11.98 0.81 -12.80
N LEU A 28 10.95 0.00 -12.64
CA LEU A 28 9.96 0.15 -11.57
C LEU A 28 10.65 0.06 -10.20
N ARG A 29 11.51 -0.93 -9.99
CA ARG A 29 12.24 -1.11 -8.75
C ARG A 29 13.10 0.11 -8.42
N GLU A 30 13.80 0.63 -9.42
CA GLU A 30 14.64 1.81 -9.23
C GLU A 30 13.83 3.03 -8.78
N MET A 31 12.65 3.22 -9.35
CA MET A 31 11.78 4.33 -8.97
C MET A 31 11.19 4.15 -7.58
N ILE A 32 10.80 2.93 -7.22
CA ILE A 32 10.23 2.62 -5.91
C ILE A 32 11.27 2.77 -4.81
N ASP A 33 12.54 2.50 -5.09
CA ASP A 33 13.62 2.68 -4.13
C ASP A 33 13.69 4.12 -3.59
N LYS A 34 13.23 5.08 -4.37
CA LYS A 34 13.24 6.49 -3.96
C LYS A 34 12.24 6.81 -2.84
N PHE A 35 11.29 5.93 -2.61
CA PHE A 35 10.29 6.13 -1.56
C PHE A 35 10.79 5.72 -0.17
N TYR A 36 11.88 4.97 -0.09
CA TYR A 36 12.51 4.52 1.15
C TYR A 36 11.63 3.66 2.05
N CYS A 37 10.52 3.14 1.51
CA CYS A 37 9.58 2.32 2.27
C CYS A 37 9.75 0.83 2.01
N PHE A 38 10.38 0.46 0.91
CA PHE A 38 10.43 -0.93 0.44
C PHE A 38 11.85 -1.38 0.19
N GLN A 39 12.33 -2.36 0.95
CA GLN A 39 13.68 -2.90 0.80
C GLN A 39 13.71 -4.19 0.00
N LYS A 40 12.61 -4.92 -0.03
CA LYS A 40 12.56 -6.24 -0.63
C LYS A 40 11.38 -6.34 -1.56
N ASP A 41 11.59 -7.02 -2.70
CA ASP A 41 10.49 -7.31 -3.61
C ASP A 41 10.57 -8.74 -4.13
N GLU A 42 9.43 -9.23 -4.58
CA GLU A 42 9.29 -10.50 -5.29
C GLU A 42 8.60 -10.22 -6.61
N PHE A 43 9.18 -10.75 -7.68
CA PHE A 43 8.64 -10.55 -9.03
C PHE A 43 8.38 -11.89 -9.70
N ALA A 44 7.16 -12.07 -10.18
CA ALA A 44 6.77 -13.25 -10.95
C ALA A 44 6.40 -12.82 -12.36
N LEU A 45 7.33 -13.02 -13.30
CA LEU A 45 7.13 -12.60 -14.68
C LEU A 45 5.91 -13.25 -15.32
N TYR A 46 5.70 -14.55 -15.05
CA TYR A 46 4.59 -15.29 -15.64
C TYR A 46 3.23 -14.78 -15.16
N GLU A 47 3.18 -14.11 -14.01
CA GLU A 47 1.95 -13.48 -13.50
C GLU A 47 1.95 -11.99 -13.76
N SER A 48 3.03 -11.43 -14.30
CA SER A 48 3.19 -9.99 -14.51
C SER A 48 3.00 -9.19 -13.22
N GLU A 49 3.42 -9.75 -12.10
CA GLU A 49 3.13 -9.23 -10.77
C GLU A 49 4.39 -9.09 -9.94
N ALA A 50 4.47 -8.01 -9.18
CA ALA A 50 5.52 -7.81 -8.19
C ALA A 50 4.91 -7.35 -6.87
N CYS A 51 5.47 -7.84 -5.76
CA CYS A 51 5.10 -7.42 -4.41
C CYS A 51 6.30 -6.78 -3.75
N PHE A 52 6.11 -5.58 -3.21
CA PHE A 52 7.16 -4.82 -2.53
C PHE A 52 6.84 -4.77 -1.04
N TYR A 53 7.79 -5.19 -0.24
CA TYR A 53 7.59 -5.38 1.20
C TYR A 53 8.23 -4.26 2.01
N PRO A 54 7.59 -3.87 3.11
CA PRO A 54 8.12 -2.80 3.94
C PRO A 54 9.37 -3.24 4.69
N ASP A 55 10.29 -2.31 4.85
CA ASP A 55 11.40 -2.47 5.78
C ASP A 55 10.90 -2.26 7.21
N ASP A 56 10.17 -1.16 7.41
CA ASP A 56 9.64 -0.78 8.71
C ASP A 56 8.46 0.18 8.48
N GLU A 57 7.87 0.63 9.56
CA GLU A 57 6.87 1.68 9.51
C GLU A 57 7.49 2.98 9.03
N ALA A 58 6.70 3.80 8.36
CA ALA A 58 7.19 5.04 7.76
C ALA A 58 6.20 6.19 7.93
N LYS A 59 6.73 7.41 7.83
CA LYS A 59 5.93 8.64 7.80
C LYS A 59 5.85 9.15 6.37
N TRP A 60 5.23 8.39 5.51
CA TRP A 60 5.15 8.73 4.09
C TRP A 60 3.86 9.49 3.80
N TYR A 61 3.82 10.75 4.23
CA TYR A 61 2.61 11.57 4.11
C TYR A 61 2.27 11.95 2.67
N SER A 62 3.25 11.96 1.78
CA SER A 62 3.03 12.25 0.37
C SER A 62 2.75 11.02 -0.47
N HIS A 63 2.43 9.88 0.16
CA HIS A 63 2.28 8.62 -0.56
C HIS A 63 1.27 8.69 -1.72
N GLU A 64 0.17 9.38 -1.51
CA GLU A 64 -0.85 9.46 -2.56
C GLU A 64 -0.35 10.21 -3.78
N ASN A 65 0.26 11.37 -3.59
CA ASN A 65 0.82 12.14 -4.70
C ASN A 65 1.96 11.40 -5.38
N ASP A 66 2.82 10.75 -4.61
CA ASP A 66 3.94 9.99 -5.15
C ASP A 66 3.45 8.82 -5.99
N MET A 67 2.44 8.09 -5.50
CA MET A 67 1.87 6.97 -6.23
C MET A 67 1.09 7.39 -7.46
N ILE A 68 0.41 8.53 -7.42
CA ILE A 68 -0.27 9.07 -8.60
C ILE A 68 0.75 9.29 -9.70
N ARG A 69 1.87 9.93 -9.39
CA ARG A 69 2.94 10.19 -10.38
C ARG A 69 3.55 8.91 -10.90
N LEU A 70 3.82 7.96 -10.01
CA LEU A 70 4.35 6.64 -10.41
C LEU A 70 3.41 5.94 -11.37
N SER A 71 2.12 5.95 -11.08
CA SER A 71 1.11 5.31 -11.93
C SER A 71 1.00 5.96 -13.30
N GLN A 72 1.26 7.24 -13.40
CA GLN A 72 1.27 7.95 -14.69
C GLN A 72 2.50 7.61 -15.51
N PHE A 73 3.61 7.31 -14.84
CA PHE A 73 4.83 6.87 -15.52
C PHE A 73 4.68 5.47 -16.11
N PHE A 74 3.89 4.61 -15.46
CA PHE A 74 3.60 3.25 -15.92
C PHE A 74 2.09 3.09 -16.15
N PRO A 75 1.55 3.69 -17.22
CA PRO A 75 0.08 3.79 -17.38
C PRO A 75 -0.64 2.46 -17.59
N ASN A 76 0.08 1.39 -17.92
CA ASN A 76 -0.50 0.06 -18.10
C ASN A 76 -0.44 -0.80 -16.85
N MET A 77 0.18 -0.30 -15.79
CA MET A 77 0.26 -1.03 -14.53
C MET A 77 -0.84 -0.58 -13.57
N THR A 78 -1.27 -1.50 -12.72
CA THR A 78 -2.16 -1.20 -11.60
C THR A 78 -1.40 -1.41 -10.31
N PHE A 79 -1.49 -0.45 -9.40
CA PHE A 79 -0.79 -0.44 -8.13
C PHE A 79 -1.79 -0.54 -7.01
N CYS A 80 -1.56 -1.46 -6.08
CA CYS A 80 -2.34 -1.55 -4.85
C CYS A 80 -1.41 -1.27 -3.67
N LEU A 81 -1.58 -0.11 -3.06
CA LEU A 81 -0.83 0.27 -1.87
C LEU A 81 -1.69 0.00 -0.64
N GLU A 82 -1.20 -0.87 0.24
CA GLU A 82 -1.87 -1.15 1.50
C GLU A 82 -1.17 -0.39 2.62
N GLY A 83 -1.97 0.25 3.47
CA GLY A 83 -1.47 0.93 4.65
C GLY A 83 -2.10 0.37 5.90
N VAL A 84 -1.26 0.13 6.92
CA VAL A 84 -1.71 -0.26 8.26
C VAL A 84 -1.12 0.75 9.22
N GLY A 85 -1.98 1.63 9.74
CA GLY A 85 -1.58 2.69 10.63
C GLY A 85 -1.44 2.24 12.08
N GLU A 86 -1.14 3.18 12.95
CA GLU A 86 -0.97 2.92 14.37
C GLU A 86 -2.30 2.60 15.06
N ASP A 87 -3.38 3.20 14.60
CA ASP A 87 -4.71 2.93 15.14
C ASP A 87 -5.23 1.60 14.59
N ARG A 88 -5.91 0.84 15.45
CA ARG A 88 -6.35 -0.52 15.13
C ARG A 88 -7.25 -0.61 13.90
N GLU A 89 -8.03 0.42 13.64
CA GLU A 89 -8.98 0.42 12.52
C GLU A 89 -8.45 1.17 11.31
N ASP A 90 -7.24 1.73 11.41
CA ASP A 90 -6.65 2.47 10.31
C ASP A 90 -5.93 1.50 9.37
N MET A 91 -6.73 0.78 8.61
CA MET A 91 -6.26 -0.12 7.56
C MET A 91 -6.99 0.24 6.28
N TRP A 92 -6.24 0.33 5.19
CA TRP A 92 -6.81 0.73 3.92
C TRP A 92 -6.00 0.21 2.77
N ARG A 93 -6.61 0.22 1.57
CA ARG A 93 -5.93 0.03 0.30
C ARG A 93 -6.25 1.19 -0.60
N LYS A 94 -5.25 1.66 -1.31
CA LYS A 94 -5.42 2.64 -2.37
C LYS A 94 -4.94 2.03 -3.66
N TYR A 95 -5.81 2.05 -4.67
CA TYR A 95 -5.49 1.53 -5.99
C TYR A 95 -5.17 2.70 -6.89
N PHE A 96 -4.11 2.55 -7.68
CA PHE A 96 -3.66 3.61 -8.58
C PHE A 96 -3.54 3.04 -9.98
N HIS A 97 -4.06 3.76 -10.95
CA HIS A 97 -3.95 3.40 -12.35
C HIS A 97 -3.95 4.67 -13.19
N ASN A 98 -2.85 4.92 -13.88
CA ASN A 98 -2.71 6.08 -14.78
C ASN A 98 -3.24 7.39 -14.18
N GLY A 99 -2.82 7.68 -12.96
CA GLY A 99 -3.18 8.92 -12.25
C GLY A 99 -4.50 8.90 -11.50
N ILE A 100 -5.28 7.82 -11.63
CA ILE A 100 -6.54 7.67 -10.91
C ILE A 100 -6.27 6.93 -9.60
N VAL A 101 -6.84 7.43 -8.52
CA VAL A 101 -6.73 6.79 -7.20
C VAL A 101 -8.12 6.38 -6.72
N ASP A 102 -8.20 5.18 -6.16
CA ASP A 102 -9.42 4.64 -5.57
C ASP A 102 -9.10 4.24 -4.14
N TYR A 103 -9.69 4.96 -3.19
CA TYR A 103 -9.45 4.74 -1.76
C TYR A 103 -10.45 3.74 -1.19
N CYS A 104 -9.95 2.64 -0.64
CA CYS A 104 -10.76 1.56 -0.11
C CYS A 104 -10.38 1.29 1.35
N PRO A 105 -11.04 1.95 2.31
CA PRO A 105 -10.79 1.68 3.73
C PRO A 105 -11.34 0.32 4.12
N ALA A 106 -10.68 -0.34 5.09
CA ALA A 106 -11.15 -1.60 5.62
C ALA A 106 -12.42 -1.39 6.46
N HIS A 107 -13.31 -2.37 6.40
CA HIS A 107 -14.49 -2.42 7.25
C HIS A 107 -14.38 -3.60 8.19
N ILE A 108 -14.29 -3.33 9.49
CA ILE A 108 -14.16 -4.35 10.50
C ILE A 108 -15.49 -4.43 11.24
N SER A 109 -16.07 -5.63 11.28
CA SER A 109 -17.32 -5.85 12.00
C SER A 109 -17.26 -7.20 12.70
N TYR A 110 -18.03 -7.29 13.77
CA TYR A 110 -18.17 -8.55 14.51
C TYR A 110 -19.63 -8.96 14.50
N PRO A 111 -19.91 -10.23 14.32
CA PRO A 111 -21.29 -10.69 14.47
C PRO A 111 -21.74 -10.50 15.91
N SER A 112 -23.02 -10.28 16.10
CA SER A 112 -23.58 -10.24 17.43
C SER A 112 -23.49 -11.61 18.09
N PRO A 113 -23.30 -11.68 19.40
CA PRO A 113 -23.29 -12.97 20.08
C PRO A 113 -24.68 -13.64 19.94
N THR A 114 -24.68 -14.94 19.71
CA THR A 114 -25.91 -15.69 19.54
C THR A 114 -26.25 -16.60 20.73
N LYS A 115 -25.24 -16.90 21.55
CA LYS A 115 -25.41 -17.78 22.70
C LYS A 115 -25.47 -17.05 24.03
N ILE A 116 -25.03 -15.79 24.03
CA ILE A 116 -24.96 -14.95 25.23
C ILE A 116 -25.84 -13.74 25.00
N ASN A 117 -26.77 -13.51 25.91
CA ASN A 117 -27.61 -12.31 25.87
C ASN A 117 -26.99 -11.24 26.74
N TRP A 118 -26.10 -10.47 26.16
CA TRP A 118 -25.32 -9.50 26.92
C TRP A 118 -26.02 -8.15 27.10
N ASN A 119 -27.15 -7.95 26.46
CA ASN A 119 -27.94 -6.72 26.60
C ASN A 119 -28.88 -6.74 27.82
N ASP A 120 -29.00 -7.86 28.49
CA ASP A 120 -29.78 -7.94 29.70
C ASP A 120 -28.98 -7.46 30.91
#